data_65160ac706680008230c349e3af720ca
#
_entry.id   65160ac706680008230c349e3af720ca
#
_cell.length_a   1.000
_cell.length_b   1.000
_cell.length_c   1.000
_cell.angle_alpha   90.00
_cell.angle_beta   90.00
_cell.angle_gamma   90.00
#
_symmetry.space_group_name_H-M   'P 1'
#
loop_
_entity.id
_entity.type
_entity.pdbx_description
1 polymer ?
#
loop_
_entity_poly.entity_id
_entity_poly.type
_entity_poly.pdbx_seq_one_letter_code
_entity_poly.pdbx_strand_id
1 'polypeptide(L)'
;MDPLLDPIEGADRREIGGATVDTVRAGNGRVKRTVYPPGFRWSTHMAPNVETDLCMHAHVGFLARGQIGGEYSDGCRFEFAAPQVVTIEPGHDAWVVGEEPAVLIQFDWEEGTTRRLGLPAEHAH
;
A
#
# COMPACT_ATOMS: atom_id res chain seq x y z
N MET A 1 -18.55 13.30 -7.61
CA MET A 1 -17.83 12.13 -8.14
C MET A 1 -16.32 12.37 -8.03
N ASP A 2 -15.59 11.45 -7.46
CA ASP A 2 -14.13 11.57 -7.28
C ASP A 2 -13.44 10.38 -7.95
N PRO A 3 -12.73 10.60 -9.06
CA PRO A 3 -12.09 9.48 -9.79
C PRO A 3 -11.07 8.70 -8.98
N LEU A 4 -10.49 9.30 -7.94
CA LEU A 4 -9.55 8.60 -7.07
C LEU A 4 -10.23 7.71 -6.03
N LEU A 5 -11.51 7.89 -5.79
CA LEU A 5 -12.27 7.15 -4.77
C LEU A 5 -13.37 6.27 -5.37
N ASP A 6 -13.91 6.64 -6.53
CA ASP A 6 -14.98 5.88 -7.18
C ASP A 6 -14.48 4.50 -7.62
N PRO A 7 -15.35 3.48 -7.64
CA PRO A 7 -14.97 2.16 -8.13
C PRO A 7 -14.34 2.21 -9.51
N ILE A 8 -13.22 1.52 -9.67
CA ILE A 8 -12.56 1.41 -10.98
C ILE A 8 -13.35 0.39 -11.82
N GLU A 9 -13.63 0.76 -13.07
CA GLU A 9 -14.34 -0.14 -13.99
C GLU A 9 -13.59 -1.46 -14.15
N GLY A 10 -14.31 -2.56 -13.97
CA GLY A 10 -13.74 -3.90 -14.10
C GLY A 10 -12.94 -4.38 -12.91
N ALA A 11 -12.86 -3.59 -11.84
CA ALA A 11 -12.06 -3.97 -10.68
C ALA A 11 -12.76 -4.98 -9.79
N ASP A 12 -11.94 -5.83 -9.16
CA ASP A 12 -12.35 -6.61 -7.99
C ASP A 12 -12.16 -5.70 -6.78
N ARG A 13 -13.25 -5.29 -6.15
CA ARG A 13 -13.21 -4.40 -4.98
C ARG A 13 -13.36 -5.19 -3.70
N ARG A 14 -12.44 -4.95 -2.77
CA ARG A 14 -12.47 -5.56 -1.43
C ARG A 14 -12.26 -4.51 -0.37
N GLU A 15 -12.84 -4.75 0.80
CA GLU A 15 -12.56 -3.96 1.99
C GLU A 15 -11.81 -4.83 2.98
N ILE A 16 -10.65 -4.36 3.44
CA ILE A 16 -9.80 -5.10 4.38
C ILE A 16 -9.29 -4.09 5.42
N GLY A 17 -9.65 -4.32 6.70
CA GLY A 17 -9.19 -3.46 7.79
C GLY A 17 -9.58 -1.99 7.65
N GLY A 18 -10.69 -1.70 6.98
CA GLY A 18 -11.13 -0.33 6.70
C GLY A 18 -10.58 0.26 5.42
N ALA A 19 -9.56 -0.36 4.81
CA ALA A 19 -9.05 0.07 3.51
C ALA A 19 -9.89 -0.51 2.38
N THR A 20 -10.04 0.23 1.30
CA THR A 20 -10.75 -0.21 0.09
C THR A 20 -9.73 -0.48 -1.00
N VAL A 21 -9.72 -1.69 -1.55
CA VAL A 21 -8.75 -2.12 -2.55
C VAL A 21 -9.47 -2.47 -3.84
N ASP A 22 -9.19 -1.74 -4.91
CA ASP A 22 -9.63 -2.04 -6.27
C ASP A 22 -8.46 -2.63 -7.04
N THR A 23 -8.65 -3.83 -7.59
CA THR A 23 -7.61 -4.54 -8.32
C THR A 23 -8.06 -4.85 -9.74
N VAL A 24 -7.23 -4.50 -10.72
CA VAL A 24 -7.47 -4.80 -12.13
C VAL A 24 -6.25 -5.51 -12.70
N ARG A 25 -6.47 -6.62 -13.37
CA ARG A 25 -5.40 -7.32 -14.07
C ARG A 25 -4.88 -6.47 -15.23
N ALA A 26 -3.56 -6.38 -15.36
CA ALA A 26 -2.90 -5.61 -16.42
C ALA A 26 -1.70 -6.40 -16.93
N GLY A 27 -1.83 -7.01 -18.12
CA GLY A 27 -0.79 -7.90 -18.63
C GLY A 27 -0.58 -9.09 -17.70
N ASN A 28 0.67 -9.35 -17.33
CA ASN A 28 1.03 -10.42 -16.38
C ASN A 28 0.94 -9.94 -14.92
N GLY A 29 0.74 -8.67 -14.71
CA GLY A 29 0.65 -8.08 -13.39
C GLY A 29 -0.74 -7.55 -13.13
N ARG A 30 -0.82 -6.66 -12.15
CA ARG A 30 -2.07 -6.01 -11.79
C ARG A 30 -1.81 -4.60 -11.29
N VAL A 31 -2.81 -3.77 -11.44
CA VAL A 31 -2.83 -2.42 -10.87
C VAL A 31 -3.80 -2.45 -9.69
N LYS A 32 -3.34 -1.98 -8.55
CA LYS A 32 -4.14 -1.87 -7.33
C LYS A 32 -4.24 -0.43 -6.91
N ARG A 33 -5.46 0.01 -6.63
CA ARG A 33 -5.66 1.30 -5.96
C ARG A 33 -6.22 1.03 -4.57
N THR A 34 -5.44 1.39 -3.57
CA THR A 34 -5.86 1.26 -2.18
C THR A 34 -6.19 2.63 -1.61
N VAL A 35 -7.36 2.76 -1.03
CA VAL A 35 -7.78 3.95 -0.29
C VAL A 35 -7.70 3.61 1.19
N TYR A 36 -6.78 4.27 1.89
CA TYR A 36 -6.61 4.12 3.33
C TYR A 36 -7.34 5.27 4.03
N PRO A 37 -8.29 4.99 4.92
CA PRO A 37 -9.01 6.05 5.62
C PRO A 37 -8.11 6.77 6.63
N PRO A 38 -8.47 8.00 7.02
CA PRO A 38 -7.81 8.66 8.14
C PRO A 38 -7.84 7.76 9.37
N GLY A 39 -6.75 7.75 10.13
CA GLY A 39 -6.61 6.90 11.31
C GLY A 39 -6.19 5.47 11.03
N PHE A 40 -6.07 5.07 9.76
CA PHE A 40 -5.61 3.73 9.42
C PHE A 40 -4.17 3.52 9.88
N ARG A 41 -3.93 2.33 10.48
CA ARG A 41 -2.58 1.85 10.81
C ARG A 41 -2.56 0.34 10.53
N TRP A 42 -1.58 -0.10 9.77
CA TRP A 42 -1.51 -1.48 9.34
C TRP A 42 -1.47 -2.46 10.50
N SER A 43 -0.63 -2.17 11.52
CA SER A 43 -0.48 -3.04 12.69
C SER A 43 -1.75 -3.16 13.53
N THR A 44 -2.63 -2.17 13.48
CA THR A 44 -3.90 -2.16 14.21
C THR A 44 -5.03 -2.79 13.40
N HIS A 45 -5.13 -2.44 12.11
CA HIS A 45 -6.31 -2.73 11.30
C HIS A 45 -6.14 -3.91 10.34
N MET A 46 -4.90 -4.18 9.91
CA MET A 46 -4.59 -5.26 8.97
C MET A 46 -3.97 -6.48 9.65
N ALA A 47 -3.00 -6.26 10.53
CA ALA A 47 -2.28 -7.35 11.18
C ALA A 47 -3.19 -8.41 11.81
N PRO A 48 -4.32 -8.04 12.45
CA PRO A 48 -5.22 -9.05 13.00
C PRO A 48 -5.84 -10.01 11.98
N ASN A 49 -5.81 -9.66 10.70
CA ASN A 49 -6.37 -10.44 9.61
C ASN A 49 -5.33 -11.27 8.86
N VAL A 50 -4.06 -11.17 9.25
CA VAL A 50 -2.94 -11.87 8.61
C VAL A 50 -2.03 -12.47 9.69
N GLU A 51 -1.07 -13.30 9.27
CA GLU A 51 -0.23 -14.05 10.21
C GLU A 51 1.10 -13.37 10.54
N THR A 52 1.31 -12.14 10.10
CA THR A 52 2.55 -11.41 10.33
C THR A 52 2.32 -10.17 11.18
N ASP A 53 3.34 -9.77 11.95
CA ASP A 53 3.29 -8.55 12.76
C ASP A 53 3.52 -7.28 11.93
N LEU A 54 4.18 -7.43 10.79
CA LEU A 54 4.48 -6.35 9.85
C LEU A 54 3.98 -6.72 8.46
N CYS A 55 3.74 -5.69 7.64
CA CYS A 55 3.37 -5.89 6.26
C CYS A 55 4.55 -6.44 5.47
N MET A 56 4.38 -7.61 4.89
CA MET A 56 5.43 -8.30 4.13
C MET A 56 5.28 -8.13 2.62
N HIS A 57 4.45 -7.18 2.18
CA HIS A 57 4.30 -6.83 0.78
C HIS A 57 5.16 -5.63 0.42
N ALA A 58 5.76 -5.67 -0.77
CA ALA A 58 6.39 -4.51 -1.35
C ALA A 58 5.34 -3.61 -1.99
N HIS A 59 5.54 -2.30 -1.88
CA HIS A 59 4.67 -1.31 -2.51
C HIS A 59 5.50 -0.42 -3.42
N VAL A 60 5.24 -0.50 -4.72
CA VAL A 60 5.84 0.40 -5.71
C VAL A 60 4.70 1.01 -6.52
N GLY A 61 4.65 2.33 -6.54
CA GLY A 61 3.59 3.01 -7.24
C GLY A 61 3.59 4.51 -7.02
N PHE A 62 2.40 5.07 -7.02
CA PHE A 62 2.19 6.50 -6.96
C PHE A 62 1.18 6.86 -5.88
N LEU A 63 1.61 7.66 -4.93
CA LEU A 63 0.72 8.22 -3.93
C LEU A 63 0.00 9.43 -4.54
N ALA A 64 -1.29 9.24 -4.85
CA ALA A 64 -2.08 10.22 -5.59
C ALA A 64 -2.77 11.23 -4.68
N ARG A 65 -2.97 10.89 -3.41
CA ARG A 65 -3.62 11.76 -2.43
C ARG A 65 -3.17 11.38 -1.02
N GLY A 66 -3.12 12.38 -0.15
CA GLY A 66 -2.87 12.18 1.27
C GLY A 66 -1.39 12.02 1.61
N GLN A 67 -1.15 11.51 2.80
CA GLN A 67 0.18 11.35 3.34
C GLN A 67 0.26 10.05 4.14
N ILE A 68 1.33 9.30 3.94
CA ILE A 68 1.56 8.06 4.68
C ILE A 68 2.91 8.13 5.39
N GLY A 69 2.99 7.50 6.55
CA GLY A 69 4.23 7.27 7.26
C GLY A 69 4.37 5.79 7.54
N GLY A 70 5.57 5.39 7.92
CA GLY A 70 5.81 4.01 8.30
C GLY A 70 7.14 3.81 8.98
N GLU A 71 7.34 2.57 9.43
CA GLU A 71 8.55 2.18 10.12
C GLU A 71 8.89 0.74 9.78
N TYR A 72 10.14 0.51 9.41
CA TYR A 72 10.68 -0.82 9.16
C TYR A 72 11.07 -1.51 10.47
N SER A 73 11.25 -2.82 10.39
CA SER A 73 11.63 -3.64 11.55
C SER A 73 12.96 -3.20 12.19
N ASP A 74 13.84 -2.56 11.44
CA ASP A 74 15.12 -2.04 11.95
C ASP A 74 15.00 -0.64 12.59
N GLY A 75 13.79 -0.09 12.66
CA GLY A 75 13.53 1.25 13.22
C GLY A 75 13.66 2.39 12.22
N CYS A 76 14.05 2.10 10.99
CA CYS A 76 14.14 3.12 9.95
C CYS A 76 12.73 3.58 9.58
N ARG A 77 12.49 4.88 9.53
CA ARG A 77 11.19 5.48 9.23
C ARG A 77 11.14 6.05 7.83
N PHE A 78 9.94 6.11 7.28
CA PHE A 78 9.68 6.74 6.00
C PHE A 78 8.42 7.59 6.07
N GLU A 79 8.33 8.56 5.17
CA GLU A 79 7.16 9.40 5.03
C GLU A 79 7.05 9.85 3.58
N PHE A 80 5.84 9.75 3.02
CA PHE A 80 5.53 10.18 1.67
C PHE A 80 4.30 11.08 1.67
N ALA A 81 4.34 12.14 0.90
CA ALA A 81 3.22 13.06 0.71
C ALA A 81 2.87 13.16 -0.77
N ALA A 82 1.59 13.07 -1.09
CA ALA A 82 1.12 13.17 -2.49
C ALA A 82 1.40 14.56 -3.08
N PRO A 83 1.74 14.64 -4.37
CA PRO A 83 1.97 13.54 -5.31
C PRO A 83 3.43 13.06 -5.23
N GLN A 84 3.62 11.77 -5.06
CA GLN A 84 4.96 11.22 -4.94
C GLN A 84 5.00 9.75 -5.38
N VAL A 85 6.06 9.37 -6.10
CA VAL A 85 6.35 7.96 -6.36
C VAL A 85 6.87 7.34 -5.07
N VAL A 86 6.36 6.17 -4.72
CA VAL A 86 6.75 5.49 -3.50
C VAL A 86 7.37 4.13 -3.79
N THR A 87 8.35 3.77 -2.97
CA THR A 87 8.93 2.44 -2.94
C THR A 87 9.05 2.03 -1.48
N ILE A 88 8.35 0.98 -1.09
CA ILE A 88 8.33 0.49 0.29
C ILE A 88 8.62 -1.00 0.24
N GLU A 89 9.72 -1.43 0.87
CA GLU A 89 10.12 -2.83 0.94
C GLU A 89 9.28 -3.59 1.98
N PRO A 90 9.22 -4.93 1.90
CA PRO A 90 8.55 -5.75 2.93
C PRO A 90 9.15 -5.55 4.32
N GLY A 91 8.36 -5.81 5.35
CA GLY A 91 8.80 -5.72 6.73
C GLY A 91 8.56 -4.35 7.35
N HIS A 92 7.40 -3.77 7.10
CA HIS A 92 7.06 -2.43 7.59
C HIS A 92 5.70 -2.39 8.27
N ASP A 93 5.53 -1.42 9.18
CA ASP A 93 4.24 -0.89 9.59
C ASP A 93 4.00 0.40 8.83
N ALA A 94 2.76 0.78 8.62
CA ALA A 94 2.42 2.02 7.93
C ALA A 94 1.10 2.58 8.46
N TRP A 95 0.95 3.88 8.35
CA TRP A 95 -0.23 4.60 8.83
C TRP A 95 -0.51 5.82 7.97
N VAL A 96 -1.76 6.28 8.02
CA VAL A 96 -2.16 7.52 7.38
C VAL A 96 -1.81 8.69 8.29
N VAL A 97 -1.19 9.71 7.73
CA VAL A 97 -0.87 10.95 8.43
C VAL A 97 -1.92 11.99 8.06
N GLY A 98 -2.47 12.67 9.07
CA GLY A 98 -3.47 13.71 8.85
C GLY A 98 -4.89 13.18 8.72
N GLU A 99 -5.79 14.05 8.27
CA GLU A 99 -7.24 13.81 8.24
C GLU A 99 -7.78 13.51 6.85
N GLU A 100 -6.92 13.46 5.85
CA GLU A 100 -7.29 13.14 4.48
C GLU A 100 -6.98 11.67 4.19
N PRO A 101 -7.86 10.95 3.46
CA PRO A 101 -7.52 9.57 3.08
C PRO A 101 -6.30 9.54 2.18
N ALA A 102 -5.51 8.49 2.30
CA ALA A 102 -4.37 8.27 1.42
C ALA A 102 -4.78 7.34 0.28
N VAL A 103 -4.43 7.73 -0.94
CA VAL A 103 -4.74 6.95 -2.16
C VAL A 103 -3.43 6.52 -2.80
N LEU A 104 -3.16 5.22 -2.75
CA LEU A 104 -1.96 4.62 -3.33
C LEU A 104 -2.34 3.77 -4.53
N ILE A 105 -1.74 4.09 -5.68
CA ILE A 105 -1.90 3.31 -6.92
C ILE A 105 -0.59 2.57 -7.13
N GLN A 106 -0.64 1.24 -7.11
CA GLN A 106 0.56 0.43 -7.18
C GLN A 106 0.47 -0.67 -8.22
N PHE A 107 1.64 -1.15 -8.61
CA PHE A 107 1.80 -2.26 -9.56
C PHE A 107 2.42 -3.44 -8.83
N ASP A 108 1.81 -4.62 -8.96
CA ASP A 108 2.36 -5.83 -8.38
C ASP A 108 2.00 -7.06 -9.20
N TRP A 109 2.40 -8.21 -8.71
CA TRP A 109 2.06 -9.53 -9.23
C TRP A 109 1.55 -10.36 -8.07
N GLU A 110 0.78 -11.40 -8.35
CA GLU A 110 0.32 -12.30 -7.29
C GLU A 110 1.49 -12.93 -6.54
N GLU A 111 2.56 -13.25 -7.28
CA GLU A 111 3.77 -13.83 -6.70
C GLU A 111 5.01 -13.16 -7.26
N GLY A 112 6.01 -13.02 -6.41
CA GLY A 112 7.33 -12.58 -6.83
C GLY A 112 7.45 -11.09 -7.12
N THR A 113 6.58 -10.25 -6.56
CA THR A 113 6.64 -8.80 -6.78
C THR A 113 8.01 -8.23 -6.47
N THR A 114 8.59 -8.56 -5.30
CA THR A 114 9.91 -8.05 -4.91
C THR A 114 10.99 -8.45 -5.90
N ARG A 115 11.01 -9.72 -6.29
CA ARG A 115 11.99 -10.23 -7.25
C ARG A 115 11.84 -9.59 -8.62
N ARG A 116 10.61 -9.45 -9.09
CA ARG A 116 10.32 -8.86 -10.41
C ARG A 116 10.72 -7.39 -10.48
N LEU A 117 10.58 -6.67 -9.36
CA LEU A 117 10.94 -5.27 -9.28
C LEU A 117 12.39 -5.05 -8.85
N GLY A 118 13.12 -6.12 -8.54
CA GLY A 118 14.52 -6.01 -8.12
C GLY A 118 14.70 -5.44 -6.72
N LEU A 119 13.70 -5.64 -5.85
CA LEU A 119 13.73 -5.14 -4.47
C LEU A 119 14.27 -6.21 -3.53
N PRO A 120 14.90 -5.82 -2.41
CA PRO A 120 15.26 -6.77 -1.37
C PRO A 120 14.01 -7.34 -0.70
N ALA A 121 14.13 -8.53 -0.13
CA ALA A 121 13.04 -9.18 0.60
C ALA A 121 12.67 -8.43 1.89
N GLU A 122 13.62 -7.68 2.44
CA GLU A 122 13.43 -6.84 3.62
C GLU A 122 14.27 -5.58 3.46
N HIS A 123 13.84 -4.50 4.15
CA HIS A 123 14.61 -3.26 4.18
C HIS A 123 15.97 -3.51 4.84
N ALA A 124 17.02 -3.03 4.20
CA ALA A 124 18.39 -3.14 4.70
C ALA A 124 19.18 -1.87 4.37
N HIS A 125 20.15 -1.61 5.16
CA HIS A 125 21.07 -0.50 4.95
C HIS A 125 22.29 -0.92 4.18
#